data_65bc584ac421e046a38ce6f8883a3ef9
#
_entry.id   65bc584ac421e046a38ce6f8883a3ef9
#
_cell.length_a   1.000
_cell.length_b   1.000
_cell.length_c   1.000
_cell.angle_alpha   90.00
_cell.angle_beta   90.00
_cell.angle_gamma   90.00
#
_symmetry.space_group_name_H-M   'P 1'
#
loop_
_entity.id
_entity.type
_entity.pdbx_description
1 polymer ?
#
loop_
_entity_poly.entity_id
_entity_poly.type
_entity_poly.pdbx_seq_one_letter_code
_entity_poly.pdbx_strand_id
1 'polypeptide(L)'
;LVHRYPSKALFLPITICPVYCTFCTRSRLVGGSTAVKSKSSYGAKSVEWDETFEYIRNTPTLEDIVISGGDASLLQAHQIRQIGIELLKIKHVRRIRFATKALAILPMKFRSDQEWVEALSEVAKFGLQRMKEVALHTHVNSDSEITVWTLKAMERLSEFGIKVRNQSVLIDGVNSTESILQKTMRQLAYLLIEPYYVYLHDMVPGCEHLRTTLNRAEDLSL
;
A
#
# COMPACT_ATOMS: atom_id res chain seq x y z
N LEU A 1 5.27 13.27 -6.38
CA LEU A 1 3.91 12.88 -6.77
C LEU A 1 3.92 12.26 -8.18
N VAL A 2 3.12 11.20 -8.40
CA VAL A 2 2.87 10.62 -9.73
C VAL A 2 1.37 10.68 -10.01
N HIS A 3 1.00 11.46 -11.03
CA HIS A 3 -0.38 11.65 -11.45
C HIS A 3 -0.55 11.09 -12.87
N ARG A 4 -1.11 9.88 -12.99
CA ARG A 4 -1.31 9.17 -14.27
C ARG A 4 -2.78 9.07 -14.66
N TYR A 5 -3.66 8.96 -13.68
CA TYR A 5 -5.10 8.79 -13.88
C TYR A 5 -5.85 10.05 -13.48
N PRO A 6 -6.90 10.47 -14.20
CA PRO A 6 -7.58 11.74 -13.93
C PRO A 6 -8.00 11.95 -12.48
N SER A 7 -8.47 10.89 -11.80
CA SER A 7 -9.01 10.98 -10.43
C SER A 7 -8.09 10.40 -9.35
N LYS A 8 -6.90 9.87 -9.70
CA LYS A 8 -6.03 9.18 -8.76
C LYS A 8 -4.58 9.62 -8.89
N ALA A 9 -3.92 9.83 -7.76
CA ALA A 9 -2.49 10.12 -7.73
C ALA A 9 -1.78 9.26 -6.69
N LEU A 10 -0.49 9.06 -6.93
CA LEU A 10 0.42 8.36 -6.04
C LEU A 10 1.33 9.40 -5.37
N PHE A 11 1.19 9.55 -4.07
CA PHE A 11 2.06 10.38 -3.26
C PHE A 11 3.23 9.52 -2.75
N LEU A 12 4.46 9.96 -2.99
CA LEU A 12 5.70 9.25 -2.68
C LEU A 12 6.49 9.99 -1.60
N PRO A 13 6.10 9.91 -0.32
CA PRO A 13 6.78 10.64 0.75
C PRO A 13 8.14 10.05 1.13
N ILE A 14 8.40 8.80 0.75
CA ILE A 14 9.59 8.04 1.16
C ILE A 14 10.02 7.08 0.04
N THR A 15 11.34 6.80 -0.07
CA THR A 15 11.90 5.89 -1.10
C THR A 15 12.51 4.60 -0.54
N ILE A 16 12.36 4.33 0.76
CA ILE A 16 12.87 3.12 1.41
C ILE A 16 11.75 2.13 1.72
N CYS A 17 12.09 0.84 1.70
CA CYS A 17 11.19 -0.27 2.04
C CYS A 17 11.87 -1.19 3.06
N PRO A 18 11.11 -1.89 3.89
CA PRO A 18 11.65 -2.94 4.77
C PRO A 18 12.08 -4.18 3.98
N VAL A 19 11.53 -4.39 2.78
CA VAL A 19 11.91 -5.43 1.82
C VAL A 19 11.78 -4.91 0.40
N TYR A 20 12.67 -5.34 -0.49
CA TYR A 20 12.61 -4.98 -1.92
C TYR A 20 12.03 -6.14 -2.73
N CYS A 21 10.78 -5.99 -3.15
CA CYS A 21 10.09 -6.98 -3.98
C CYS A 21 10.75 -7.10 -5.34
N THR A 22 11.02 -8.33 -5.81
CA THR A 22 11.65 -8.61 -7.11
C THR A 22 10.86 -7.99 -8.26
N PHE A 23 9.54 -8.09 -8.20
CA PHE A 23 8.58 -7.59 -9.20
C PHE A 23 8.20 -6.11 -9.01
N CYS A 24 8.99 -5.33 -8.28
CA CYS A 24 8.63 -3.94 -7.97
C CYS A 24 8.67 -3.06 -9.22
N THR A 25 7.54 -2.51 -9.63
CA THR A 25 7.43 -1.55 -10.74
C THR A 25 8.19 -0.25 -10.49
N ARG A 26 8.46 0.06 -9.22
CA ARG A 26 9.23 1.23 -8.78
C ARG A 26 10.68 0.91 -8.41
N SER A 27 11.20 -0.24 -8.82
CA SER A 27 12.57 -0.65 -8.54
C SER A 27 13.62 0.38 -8.94
N ARG A 28 13.27 1.27 -9.88
CA ARG A 28 14.15 2.37 -10.33
C ARG A 28 14.18 3.57 -9.37
N LEU A 29 13.19 3.71 -8.49
CA LEU A 29 13.08 4.83 -7.54
C LEU A 29 13.35 4.38 -6.11
N VAL A 30 13.00 3.14 -5.77
CA VAL A 30 13.00 2.62 -4.41
C VAL A 30 14.36 1.97 -4.09
N GLY A 31 14.83 2.19 -2.87
CA GLY A 31 16.10 1.66 -2.37
C GLY A 31 17.31 2.51 -2.72
N GLY A 32 18.48 2.09 -2.26
CA GLY A 32 19.76 2.75 -2.54
C GLY A 32 20.23 2.57 -3.99
N SER A 33 21.14 3.44 -4.41
CA SER A 33 21.86 3.29 -5.68
C SER A 33 22.67 2.00 -5.70
N THR A 34 22.80 1.43 -6.88
CA THR A 34 23.65 0.25 -7.14
C THR A 34 24.80 0.62 -8.09
N ALA A 35 25.75 -0.28 -8.25
CA ALA A 35 26.86 -0.07 -9.20
C ALA A 35 26.38 0.16 -10.64
N VAL A 36 25.20 -0.38 -10.99
CA VAL A 36 24.63 -0.31 -12.35
C VAL A 36 23.63 0.84 -12.49
N LYS A 37 23.06 1.34 -11.38
CA LYS A 37 21.98 2.32 -11.43
C LYS A 37 22.02 3.33 -10.28
N SER A 38 22.14 4.59 -10.66
CA SER A 38 21.91 5.71 -9.73
C SER A 38 20.40 5.89 -9.48
N LYS A 39 20.00 6.03 -8.23
CA LYS A 39 18.62 6.27 -7.79
C LYS A 39 18.53 7.55 -7.00
N SER A 40 17.46 8.29 -7.21
CA SER A 40 17.13 9.43 -6.35
C SER A 40 16.70 8.92 -4.98
N SER A 41 17.30 9.44 -3.92
CA SER A 41 16.88 9.15 -2.55
C SER A 41 16.29 10.43 -1.96
N TYR A 42 15.01 10.40 -1.60
CA TYR A 42 14.44 11.42 -0.74
C TYR A 42 14.04 10.78 0.59
N GLY A 43 14.51 11.41 1.66
CA GLY A 43 13.97 11.11 2.98
C GLY A 43 12.57 11.71 3.12
N ALA A 44 11.84 11.25 4.13
CA ALA A 44 10.53 11.80 4.46
C ALA A 44 10.68 13.20 5.11
N LYS A 45 11.06 14.21 4.32
CA LYS A 45 11.17 15.60 4.77
C LYS A 45 9.86 16.34 4.49
N SER A 46 9.25 16.87 5.53
CA SER A 46 7.96 17.56 5.46
C SER A 46 7.96 18.79 4.53
N VAL A 47 9.09 19.46 4.39
CA VAL A 47 9.24 20.65 3.52
C VAL A 47 9.00 20.33 2.04
N GLU A 48 9.29 19.10 1.61
CA GLU A 48 9.09 18.68 0.21
C GLU A 48 7.64 18.26 -0.08
N TRP A 49 6.77 18.20 0.93
CA TRP A 49 5.39 17.77 0.77
C TRP A 49 4.42 18.91 0.46
N ASP A 50 4.78 20.14 0.81
CA ASP A 50 3.92 21.32 0.62
C ASP A 50 3.58 21.54 -0.86
N GLU A 51 4.54 21.40 -1.76
CA GLU A 51 4.31 21.43 -3.22
C GLU A 51 3.35 20.32 -3.67
N THR A 52 3.46 19.14 -3.08
CA THR A 52 2.56 18.02 -3.37
C THR A 52 1.13 18.31 -2.90
N PHE A 53 0.97 18.84 -1.69
CA PHE A 53 -0.34 19.22 -1.18
C PHE A 53 -0.95 20.36 -2.00
N GLU A 54 -0.15 21.33 -2.41
CA GLU A 54 -0.59 22.44 -3.26
C GLU A 54 -1.04 21.93 -4.63
N TYR A 55 -0.26 21.06 -5.26
CA TYR A 55 -0.65 20.44 -6.53
C TYR A 55 -1.98 19.70 -6.40
N ILE A 56 -2.17 18.87 -5.37
CA ILE A 56 -3.42 18.14 -5.15
C ILE A 56 -4.56 19.12 -4.91
N ARG A 57 -4.36 20.17 -4.13
CA ARG A 57 -5.37 21.21 -3.84
C ARG A 57 -5.82 21.94 -5.10
N ASN A 58 -4.89 22.19 -6.03
CA ASN A 58 -5.14 22.86 -7.29
C ASN A 58 -5.62 21.94 -8.42
N THR A 59 -5.80 20.63 -8.12
CA THR A 59 -6.27 19.62 -9.10
C THR A 59 -7.59 19.00 -8.63
N PRO A 60 -8.75 19.64 -8.85
CA PRO A 60 -10.05 19.22 -8.29
C PRO A 60 -10.53 17.84 -8.74
N THR A 61 -9.97 17.29 -9.82
CA THR A 61 -10.28 15.93 -10.30
C THR A 61 -9.66 14.83 -9.45
N LEU A 62 -8.66 15.13 -8.61
CA LEU A 62 -7.99 14.16 -7.75
C LEU A 62 -8.84 13.86 -6.52
N GLU A 63 -9.50 12.70 -6.52
CA GLU A 63 -10.35 12.24 -5.42
C GLU A 63 -9.71 11.13 -4.57
N ASP A 64 -8.74 10.40 -5.11
CA ASP A 64 -8.15 9.20 -4.50
C ASP A 64 -6.62 9.30 -4.48
N ILE A 65 -6.03 9.38 -3.29
CA ILE A 65 -4.58 9.51 -3.11
C ILE A 65 -4.01 8.27 -2.44
N VAL A 66 -3.05 7.64 -3.12
CA VAL A 66 -2.29 6.50 -2.56
C VAL A 66 -0.98 7.01 -1.98
N ILE A 67 -0.81 6.90 -0.68
CA ILE A 67 0.43 7.21 0.03
C ILE A 67 1.30 5.95 -0.01
N SER A 68 2.41 6.01 -0.73
CA SER A 68 3.29 4.87 -0.99
C SER A 68 4.75 5.31 -1.12
N GLY A 69 5.37 5.14 -2.27
CA GLY A 69 6.78 5.48 -2.52
C GLY A 69 7.66 4.26 -2.36
N GLY A 70 8.42 4.16 -1.27
CA GLY A 70 8.88 2.94 -0.67
C GLY A 70 7.71 2.26 0.04
N ASP A 71 7.78 2.14 1.33
CA ASP A 71 6.72 1.52 2.12
C ASP A 71 6.22 2.47 3.22
N ALA A 72 4.91 2.72 3.25
CA ALA A 72 4.31 3.66 4.20
C ALA A 72 4.47 3.23 5.67
N SER A 73 4.76 1.97 5.95
CA SER A 73 5.04 1.52 7.32
C SER A 73 6.30 2.14 7.94
N LEU A 74 7.20 2.66 7.12
CA LEU A 74 8.42 3.31 7.58
C LEU A 74 8.25 4.82 7.85
N LEU A 75 7.08 5.38 7.58
CA LEU A 75 6.74 6.72 8.03
C LEU A 75 6.62 6.76 9.56
N GLN A 76 7.05 7.85 10.16
CA GLN A 76 6.88 8.07 11.58
C GLN A 76 5.43 8.50 11.90
N ALA A 77 4.98 8.30 13.12
CA ALA A 77 3.61 8.60 13.55
C ALA A 77 3.19 10.05 13.23
N HIS A 78 4.05 11.03 13.51
CA HIS A 78 3.77 12.43 13.20
C HIS A 78 3.64 12.70 11.69
N GLN A 79 4.38 11.96 10.86
CA GLN A 79 4.32 12.07 9.39
C GLN A 79 3.01 11.51 8.85
N ILE A 80 2.53 10.38 9.42
CA ILE A 80 1.22 9.80 9.08
C ILE A 80 0.11 10.82 9.39
N ARG A 81 0.14 11.43 10.59
CA ARG A 81 -0.82 12.48 10.98
C ARG A 81 -0.78 13.65 10.03
N GLN A 82 0.40 14.19 9.76
CA GLN A 82 0.57 15.34 8.86
C GLN A 82 0.02 15.05 7.47
N ILE A 83 0.48 13.97 6.82
CA ILE A 83 0.06 13.61 5.47
C ILE A 83 -1.45 13.35 5.43
N GLY A 84 -1.94 12.52 6.36
CA GLY A 84 -3.34 12.13 6.37
C GLY A 84 -4.29 13.30 6.58
N ILE A 85 -4.00 14.15 7.58
CA ILE A 85 -4.85 15.28 7.93
C ILE A 85 -4.83 16.34 6.83
N GLU A 86 -3.64 16.69 6.28
CA GLU A 86 -3.55 17.68 5.21
C GLU A 86 -4.30 17.24 3.96
N LEU A 87 -4.17 15.99 3.54
CA LEU A 87 -4.93 15.45 2.41
C LEU A 87 -6.44 15.44 2.66
N LEU A 88 -6.87 15.06 3.86
CA LEU A 88 -8.29 15.00 4.22
C LEU A 88 -8.95 16.39 4.39
N LYS A 89 -8.18 17.45 4.62
CA LYS A 89 -8.67 18.85 4.59
C LYS A 89 -9.03 19.30 3.17
N ILE A 90 -8.43 18.71 2.14
CA ILE A 90 -8.69 19.08 0.74
C ILE A 90 -10.11 18.61 0.37
N LYS A 91 -10.97 19.53 -0.04
CA LYS A 91 -12.42 19.30 -0.19
C LYS A 91 -12.76 18.13 -1.13
N HIS A 92 -12.12 18.05 -2.28
CA HIS A 92 -12.41 17.06 -3.33
C HIS A 92 -11.76 15.71 -3.10
N VAL A 93 -10.72 15.58 -2.24
CA VAL A 93 -10.16 14.28 -1.86
C VAL A 93 -11.20 13.51 -1.06
N ARG A 94 -11.60 12.33 -1.55
CA ARG A 94 -12.61 11.43 -0.95
C ARG A 94 -12.01 10.23 -0.27
N ARG A 95 -10.83 9.80 -0.73
CA ARG A 95 -10.16 8.59 -0.25
C ARG A 95 -8.67 8.83 -0.13
N ILE A 96 -8.07 8.31 0.94
CA ILE A 96 -6.63 8.15 1.05
C ILE A 96 -6.29 6.72 1.46
N ARG A 97 -5.18 6.21 0.95
CA ARG A 97 -4.75 4.82 1.17
C ARG A 97 -3.27 4.79 1.51
N PHE A 98 -2.92 4.27 2.69
CA PHE A 98 -1.53 4.02 3.05
C PHE A 98 -1.14 2.62 2.56
N ALA A 99 -0.18 2.53 1.64
CA ALA A 99 0.23 1.27 1.02
C ALA A 99 1.48 0.70 1.68
N THR A 100 1.40 -0.55 2.10
CA THR A 100 2.50 -1.25 2.78
C THR A 100 2.51 -2.75 2.48
N LYS A 101 3.69 -3.36 2.48
CA LYS A 101 3.83 -4.82 2.53
C LYS A 101 4.11 -5.33 3.96
N ALA A 102 4.24 -4.43 4.93
CA ALA A 102 4.66 -4.78 6.28
C ALA A 102 3.73 -5.80 6.98
N LEU A 103 2.43 -5.83 6.65
CA LEU A 103 1.51 -6.80 7.24
C LEU A 103 1.87 -8.25 6.88
N ALA A 104 2.49 -8.47 5.71
CA ALA A 104 2.98 -9.78 5.28
C ALA A 104 4.38 -10.10 5.83
N ILE A 105 5.28 -9.09 5.88
CA ILE A 105 6.72 -9.33 6.11
C ILE A 105 7.20 -8.89 7.49
N LEU A 106 6.50 -7.99 8.15
CA LEU A 106 6.85 -7.41 9.46
C LEU A 106 5.58 -7.16 10.30
N PRO A 107 4.67 -8.14 10.44
CA PRO A 107 3.39 -7.92 11.13
C PRO A 107 3.56 -7.49 12.60
N MET A 108 4.66 -7.89 13.26
CA MET A 108 4.97 -7.50 14.63
C MET A 108 5.02 -5.97 14.82
N LYS A 109 5.38 -5.21 13.79
CA LYS A 109 5.38 -3.74 13.84
C LYS A 109 4.02 -3.19 14.30
N PHE A 110 2.93 -3.70 13.78
CA PHE A 110 1.58 -3.23 14.13
C PHE A 110 1.16 -3.55 15.57
N ARG A 111 1.91 -4.41 16.26
CA ARG A 111 1.73 -4.68 17.68
C ARG A 111 2.68 -3.87 18.57
N SER A 112 3.93 -3.70 18.15
CA SER A 112 4.97 -3.06 18.95
C SER A 112 5.02 -1.54 18.80
N ASP A 113 4.68 -1.02 17.62
CA ASP A 113 4.68 0.41 17.32
C ASP A 113 3.29 1.01 17.55
N GLN A 114 2.99 1.26 18.82
CA GLN A 114 1.71 1.80 19.24
C GLN A 114 1.43 3.17 18.64
N GLU A 115 2.42 4.05 18.63
CA GLU A 115 2.26 5.42 18.12
C GLU A 115 1.89 5.44 16.63
N TRP A 116 2.43 4.51 15.85
CA TRP A 116 2.12 4.36 14.44
C TRP A 116 0.64 3.98 14.22
N VAL A 117 0.16 2.99 14.98
CA VAL A 117 -1.23 2.50 14.88
C VAL A 117 -2.21 3.58 15.35
N GLU A 118 -1.90 4.26 16.45
CA GLU A 118 -2.70 5.38 16.96
C GLU A 118 -2.78 6.52 15.95
N ALA A 119 -1.65 6.90 15.33
CA ALA A 119 -1.62 7.93 14.31
C ALA A 119 -2.53 7.61 13.12
N LEU A 120 -2.48 6.37 12.62
CA LEU A 120 -3.35 5.96 11.52
C LEU A 120 -4.83 5.92 11.95
N SER A 121 -5.12 5.45 13.16
CA SER A 121 -6.47 5.47 13.73
C SER A 121 -7.03 6.89 13.85
N GLU A 122 -6.23 7.85 14.33
CA GLU A 122 -6.61 9.26 14.41
C GLU A 122 -6.95 9.82 13.02
N VAL A 123 -6.12 9.52 12.03
CA VAL A 123 -6.37 9.93 10.63
C VAL A 123 -7.65 9.27 10.08
N ALA A 124 -7.89 7.99 10.40
CA ALA A 124 -9.11 7.29 9.99
C ALA A 124 -10.36 7.91 10.62
N LYS A 125 -10.33 8.23 11.91
CA LYS A 125 -11.42 8.92 12.62
C LYS A 125 -11.66 10.31 12.06
N PHE A 126 -10.59 11.06 11.76
CA PHE A 126 -10.69 12.39 11.15
C PHE A 126 -11.34 12.34 9.75
N GLY A 127 -11.01 11.30 8.97
CA GLY A 127 -11.63 11.02 7.68
C GLY A 127 -13.11 10.69 7.80
N LEU A 128 -13.45 9.77 8.71
CA LEU A 128 -14.83 9.34 8.95
C LEU A 128 -15.76 10.51 9.32
N GLN A 129 -15.30 11.42 10.18
CA GLN A 129 -16.04 12.64 10.55
C GLN A 129 -16.34 13.55 9.35
N ARG A 130 -15.64 13.37 8.23
CA ARG A 130 -15.78 14.13 6.98
C ARG A 130 -16.36 13.33 5.84
N MET A 131 -16.88 12.13 6.12
CA MET A 131 -17.37 11.18 5.12
C MET A 131 -16.32 10.87 4.05
N LYS A 132 -15.05 10.72 4.48
CA LYS A 132 -13.90 10.37 3.63
C LYS A 132 -13.27 9.07 4.08
N GLU A 133 -12.88 8.25 3.13
CA GLU A 133 -12.31 6.95 3.42
C GLU A 133 -10.81 7.02 3.67
N VAL A 134 -10.38 6.32 4.73
CA VAL A 134 -8.97 6.04 5.01
C VAL A 134 -8.81 4.54 5.14
N ALA A 135 -7.86 3.96 4.40
CA ALA A 135 -7.59 2.53 4.45
C ALA A 135 -6.09 2.23 4.45
N LEU A 136 -5.71 1.15 5.12
CA LEU A 136 -4.41 0.53 4.96
C LEU A 136 -4.49 -0.50 3.82
N HIS A 137 -3.68 -0.33 2.79
CA HIS A 137 -3.57 -1.29 1.70
C HIS A 137 -2.35 -2.17 1.91
N THR A 138 -2.59 -3.45 2.17
CA THR A 138 -1.53 -4.45 2.27
C THR A 138 -1.26 -5.16 0.95
N HIS A 139 -0.17 -5.91 0.90
CA HIS A 139 0.27 -6.61 -0.29
C HIS A 139 0.68 -8.05 0.07
N VAL A 140 -0.31 -8.92 0.09
CA VAL A 140 -0.19 -10.37 0.30
C VAL A 140 -0.47 -11.08 -1.01
N ASN A 141 0.42 -11.95 -1.47
CA ASN A 141 0.28 -12.67 -2.73
C ASN A 141 -0.06 -14.15 -2.53
N SER A 142 0.30 -14.72 -1.39
CA SER A 142 0.09 -16.14 -1.10
C SER A 142 -0.36 -16.34 0.34
N ASP A 143 -1.12 -17.40 0.57
CA ASP A 143 -1.52 -17.85 1.90
C ASP A 143 -0.32 -18.13 2.82
N SER A 144 0.83 -18.52 2.26
CA SER A 144 2.07 -18.73 3.02
C SER A 144 2.64 -17.43 3.63
N GLU A 145 2.26 -16.26 3.15
CA GLU A 145 2.61 -14.97 3.75
C GLU A 145 1.74 -14.62 4.98
N ILE A 146 0.67 -15.39 5.22
CA ILE A 146 -0.27 -15.18 6.32
C ILE A 146 0.14 -16.05 7.51
N THR A 147 0.52 -15.43 8.61
CA THR A 147 1.04 -16.10 9.80
C THR A 147 0.19 -15.79 11.03
N VAL A 148 0.46 -16.46 12.14
CA VAL A 148 -0.13 -16.11 13.44
C VAL A 148 0.16 -14.67 13.85
N TRP A 149 1.27 -14.10 13.40
CA TRP A 149 1.60 -12.69 13.65
C TRP A 149 0.77 -11.73 12.80
N THR A 150 0.40 -12.17 11.60
CA THR A 150 -0.56 -11.43 10.75
C THR A 150 -1.93 -11.36 11.42
N LEU A 151 -2.40 -12.48 12.00
CA LEU A 151 -3.64 -12.50 12.79
C LEU A 151 -3.57 -11.50 13.95
N LYS A 152 -2.53 -11.60 14.79
CA LYS A 152 -2.36 -10.71 15.94
C LYS A 152 -2.22 -9.22 15.54
N ALA A 153 -1.64 -8.95 14.39
CA ALA A 153 -1.57 -7.58 13.85
C ALA A 153 -2.96 -7.08 13.43
N MET A 154 -3.75 -7.96 12.79
CA MET A 154 -5.11 -7.62 12.37
C MET A 154 -6.09 -7.43 13.54
N GLU A 155 -5.98 -8.25 14.60
CA GLU A 155 -6.69 -8.01 15.86
C GLU A 155 -6.46 -6.57 16.33
N ARG A 156 -5.20 -6.16 16.41
CA ARG A 156 -4.82 -4.81 16.83
C ARG A 156 -5.36 -3.72 15.90
N LEU A 157 -5.17 -3.88 14.59
CA LEU A 157 -5.65 -2.90 13.61
C LEU A 157 -7.18 -2.75 13.65
N SER A 158 -7.90 -3.86 13.86
CA SER A 158 -9.35 -3.87 13.98
C SER A 158 -9.84 -3.19 15.26
N GLU A 159 -9.17 -3.42 16.41
CA GLU A 159 -9.44 -2.71 17.67
C GLU A 159 -9.34 -1.18 17.51
N PHE A 160 -8.42 -0.72 16.68
CA PHE A 160 -8.23 0.70 16.36
C PHE A 160 -9.12 1.23 15.24
N GLY A 161 -10.01 0.39 14.70
CA GLY A 161 -10.95 0.75 13.64
C GLY A 161 -10.29 1.03 12.29
N ILE A 162 -9.13 0.44 12.03
CA ILE A 162 -8.39 0.62 10.79
C ILE A 162 -8.89 -0.38 9.75
N LYS A 163 -9.44 0.13 8.65
CA LYS A 163 -9.85 -0.69 7.50
C LYS A 163 -8.62 -1.17 6.73
N VAL A 164 -8.55 -2.47 6.48
CA VAL A 164 -7.45 -3.09 5.75
C VAL A 164 -7.95 -3.74 4.47
N ARG A 165 -7.26 -3.48 3.36
CA ARG A 165 -7.52 -4.07 2.04
C ARG A 165 -6.27 -4.70 1.48
N ASN A 166 -6.44 -5.76 0.71
CA ASN A 166 -5.32 -6.43 0.05
C ASN A 166 -5.31 -6.19 -1.46
N GLN A 167 -4.12 -5.93 -1.96
CA GLN A 167 -3.82 -5.87 -3.37
C GLN A 167 -2.76 -6.93 -3.69
N SER A 168 -3.13 -7.95 -4.46
CA SER A 168 -2.22 -9.01 -4.89
C SER A 168 -1.70 -8.76 -6.30
N VAL A 169 -0.58 -9.37 -6.61
CA VAL A 169 -0.07 -9.54 -7.98
C VAL A 169 -0.11 -11.03 -8.32
N LEU A 170 -0.62 -11.35 -9.49
CA LEU A 170 -0.61 -12.72 -10.00
C LEU A 170 0.80 -13.07 -10.46
N ILE A 171 1.43 -14.02 -9.76
CA ILE A 171 2.82 -14.43 -9.95
C ILE A 171 2.85 -15.90 -10.32
N ASP A 172 3.45 -16.21 -11.47
CA ASP A 172 3.57 -17.60 -11.94
C ASP A 172 4.40 -18.44 -10.94
N GLY A 173 3.95 -19.66 -10.70
CA GLY A 173 4.54 -20.56 -9.72
C GLY A 173 4.29 -20.21 -8.25
N VAL A 174 3.61 -19.08 -7.94
CA VAL A 174 3.30 -18.66 -6.56
C VAL A 174 1.81 -18.73 -6.27
N ASN A 175 0.99 -18.01 -7.03
CA ASN A 175 -0.46 -17.91 -6.81
C ASN A 175 -1.27 -18.02 -8.12
N SER A 176 -0.67 -18.55 -9.17
CA SER A 176 -1.27 -18.71 -10.49
C SER A 176 -2.17 -19.94 -10.62
N THR A 177 -2.59 -20.56 -9.50
CA THR A 177 -3.56 -21.65 -9.48
C THR A 177 -4.82 -21.26 -8.71
N GLU A 178 -5.97 -21.78 -9.14
CA GLU A 178 -7.25 -21.50 -8.51
C GLU A 178 -7.25 -21.86 -7.02
N SER A 179 -6.75 -23.03 -6.65
CA SER A 179 -6.75 -23.49 -5.26
C SER A 179 -5.94 -22.59 -4.35
N ILE A 180 -4.75 -22.12 -4.77
CA ILE A 180 -3.91 -21.22 -3.97
C ILE A 180 -4.57 -19.84 -3.87
N LEU A 181 -5.11 -19.31 -4.98
CA LEU A 181 -5.75 -18.02 -4.99
C LEU A 181 -7.00 -18.02 -4.10
N GLN A 182 -7.88 -19.01 -4.23
CA GLN A 182 -9.06 -19.17 -3.38
C GLN A 182 -8.69 -19.29 -1.89
N LYS A 183 -7.67 -20.11 -1.58
CA LYS A 183 -7.20 -20.26 -0.19
C LYS A 183 -6.70 -18.94 0.36
N THR A 184 -5.91 -18.19 -0.42
CA THR A 184 -5.40 -16.87 -0.03
C THR A 184 -6.56 -15.90 0.23
N MET A 185 -7.53 -15.82 -0.69
CA MET A 185 -8.68 -14.91 -0.55
C MET A 185 -9.52 -15.25 0.68
N ARG A 186 -9.78 -16.54 0.95
CA ARG A 186 -10.51 -16.97 2.15
C ARG A 186 -9.77 -16.61 3.43
N GLN A 187 -8.46 -16.83 3.49
CA GLN A 187 -7.67 -16.48 4.68
C GLN A 187 -7.64 -14.97 4.91
N LEU A 188 -7.50 -14.16 3.86
CA LEU A 188 -7.61 -12.72 3.97
C LEU A 188 -8.98 -12.30 4.54
N ALA A 189 -10.06 -12.86 4.01
CA ALA A 189 -11.41 -12.57 4.49
C ALA A 189 -11.61 -12.95 5.97
N TYR A 190 -11.11 -14.11 6.41
CA TYR A 190 -11.16 -14.54 7.82
C TYR A 190 -10.39 -13.61 8.76
N LEU A 191 -9.39 -12.91 8.24
CA LEU A 191 -8.62 -11.90 8.98
C LEU A 191 -9.22 -10.49 8.86
N LEU A 192 -10.43 -10.34 8.30
CA LEU A 192 -11.05 -9.04 8.04
C LEU A 192 -10.23 -8.15 7.08
N ILE A 193 -9.40 -8.76 6.25
CA ILE A 193 -8.68 -8.09 5.17
C ILE A 193 -9.52 -8.22 3.89
N GLU A 194 -10.05 -7.11 3.41
CA GLU A 194 -10.86 -7.08 2.19
C GLU A 194 -9.98 -7.33 0.94
N PRO A 195 -10.17 -8.44 0.18
CA PRO A 195 -9.54 -8.59 -1.11
C PRO A 195 -10.02 -7.49 -2.06
N TYR A 196 -9.10 -6.72 -2.65
CA TYR A 196 -9.48 -5.51 -3.38
C TYR A 196 -9.10 -5.56 -4.86
N TYR A 197 -7.84 -5.92 -5.17
CA TYR A 197 -7.38 -6.12 -6.54
C TYR A 197 -6.46 -7.33 -6.64
N VAL A 198 -6.51 -8.00 -7.77
CA VAL A 198 -5.46 -8.90 -8.25
C VAL A 198 -4.96 -8.34 -9.58
N TYR A 199 -3.71 -7.93 -9.62
CA TYR A 199 -3.09 -7.39 -10.82
C TYR A 199 -2.33 -8.47 -11.58
N LEU A 200 -2.33 -8.38 -12.90
CA LEU A 200 -1.32 -9.06 -13.71
C LEU A 200 0.06 -8.50 -13.37
N HIS A 201 1.06 -9.37 -13.40
CA HIS A 201 2.45 -8.97 -13.22
C HIS A 201 2.86 -7.99 -14.34
N ASP A 202 3.37 -6.83 -13.95
CA ASP A 202 3.88 -5.83 -14.89
C ASP A 202 5.16 -6.30 -15.60
N MET A 203 5.50 -5.65 -16.73
CA MET A 203 6.72 -5.91 -17.49
C MET A 203 7.93 -5.30 -16.78
N VAL A 204 8.35 -5.90 -15.68
CA VAL A 204 9.56 -5.52 -14.95
C VAL A 204 10.75 -6.24 -15.58
N PRO A 205 11.76 -5.52 -16.10
CA PRO A 205 12.91 -6.14 -16.74
C PRO A 205 13.64 -7.14 -15.80
N GLY A 206 13.88 -8.36 -16.31
CA GLY A 206 14.49 -9.46 -15.56
C GLY A 206 13.52 -10.29 -14.72
N CYS A 207 12.21 -9.97 -14.74
CA CYS A 207 11.17 -10.67 -14.00
C CYS A 207 10.11 -11.28 -14.92
N GLU A 208 10.39 -11.42 -16.20
CA GLU A 208 9.46 -11.94 -17.23
C GLU A 208 8.94 -13.34 -16.90
N HIS A 209 9.78 -14.16 -16.27
CA HIS A 209 9.45 -15.53 -15.85
C HIS A 209 8.41 -15.60 -14.72
N LEU A 210 8.14 -14.49 -14.03
CA LEU A 210 7.13 -14.39 -12.98
C LEU A 210 5.75 -14.04 -13.53
N ARG A 211 5.65 -13.75 -14.82
CA ARG A 211 4.42 -13.28 -15.43
C ARG A 211 3.55 -14.44 -15.90
N THR A 212 2.27 -14.41 -15.56
CA THR A 212 1.25 -15.30 -16.12
C THR A 212 0.70 -14.75 -17.44
N THR A 213 0.02 -15.61 -18.21
CA THR A 213 -0.70 -15.19 -19.42
C THR A 213 -2.01 -14.49 -19.06
N LEU A 214 -2.52 -13.65 -19.97
CA LEU A 214 -3.82 -13.01 -19.82
C LEU A 214 -4.95 -14.04 -19.69
N ASN A 215 -4.96 -15.06 -20.57
CA ASN A 215 -5.96 -16.14 -20.53
C ASN A 215 -5.99 -16.81 -19.13
N ARG A 216 -4.81 -17.08 -18.55
CA ARG A 216 -4.74 -17.66 -17.19
C ARG A 216 -5.35 -16.74 -16.13
N ALA A 217 -5.16 -15.43 -16.26
CA ALA A 217 -5.75 -14.48 -15.34
C ALA A 217 -7.28 -14.40 -15.50
N GLU A 218 -7.78 -14.47 -16.72
CA GLU A 218 -9.22 -14.51 -17.01
C GLU A 218 -9.86 -15.78 -16.43
N ASP A 219 -9.24 -16.96 -16.63
CA ASP A 219 -9.71 -18.23 -16.05
C ASP A 219 -9.78 -18.17 -14.50
N LEU A 220 -8.89 -17.43 -13.86
CA LEU A 220 -8.85 -17.28 -12.41
C LEU A 220 -9.81 -16.20 -11.87
N SER A 221 -10.40 -15.40 -12.73
CA SER A 221 -11.33 -14.31 -12.35
C SER A 221 -12.79 -14.76 -12.30
N LEU A 222 -13.11 -15.95 -12.83
CA LEU A 222 -14.43 -16.57 -12.83
C LEU A 222 -14.64 -17.38 -11.55
#